data_176bb7d0a30f6368293563543e1a6ea0
#
_entry.id   176bb7d0a30f6368293563543e1a6ea0
#
_cell.length_a   1.000
_cell.length_b   1.000
_cell.length_c   1.000
_cell.angle_alpha   90.00
_cell.angle_beta   90.00
_cell.angle_gamma   90.00
#
_symmetry.space_group_name_H-M   'P 1'
#
loop_
_entity.id
_entity.type
_entity.pdbx_description
1 polymer ?
#
loop_
_entity_poly.entity_id
_entity_poly.type
_entity_poly.pdbx_seq_one_letter_code
_entity_poly.pdbx_strand_id
1 'polypeptide(L)'
;MSKTRSFKQLFEIAQIYTKQFTSFPCNPFLLCTHLQIPFKVKSQAVEDFAGANPLISTPAILYKESGKVPSYIIYFDETSMYWRFYIFHEIAHYILGHTSDSLQEEQEANLMACLLIAPKNKLPTYLKNAKDLSVFAEIPIAYAEEYWNYLHNKLIKPKMIFNIMISVCILTVILDIVSFTLILSN
;
A
#
# COMPACT_ATOMS: atom_id res chain seq x y z
N MET A 1 -3.03 2.22 -21.54
CA MET A 1 -2.33 2.69 -20.32
C MET A 1 -3.36 3.35 -19.41
N SER A 2 -3.55 2.84 -18.21
CA SER A 2 -4.41 3.48 -17.20
C SER A 2 -3.80 4.82 -16.81
N LYS A 3 -4.63 5.86 -16.72
CA LYS A 3 -4.15 7.21 -16.32
C LYS A 3 -3.98 7.22 -14.81
N THR A 4 -2.80 7.62 -14.33
CA THR A 4 -2.52 7.78 -12.89
C THR A 4 -3.54 8.69 -12.23
N ARG A 5 -4.16 8.22 -11.13
CA ARG A 5 -5.09 9.03 -10.36
C ARG A 5 -4.34 10.02 -9.47
N SER A 6 -4.82 11.24 -9.39
CA SER A 6 -4.29 12.24 -8.44
C SER A 6 -4.73 11.93 -7.00
N PHE A 7 -3.99 12.46 -6.02
CA PHE A 7 -4.38 12.38 -4.60
C PHE A 7 -5.82 12.84 -4.36
N LYS A 8 -6.25 13.93 -5.02
CA LYS A 8 -7.61 14.43 -4.91
C LYS A 8 -8.65 13.40 -5.37
N GLN A 9 -8.41 12.74 -6.50
CA GLN A 9 -9.31 11.70 -7.01
C GLN A 9 -9.37 10.48 -6.08
N LEU A 10 -8.22 10.01 -5.56
CA LEU A 10 -8.18 8.93 -4.59
C LEU A 10 -8.91 9.30 -3.30
N PHE A 11 -8.74 10.53 -2.82
CA PHE A 11 -9.43 11.03 -1.64
C PHE A 11 -10.96 11.07 -1.84
N GLU A 12 -11.43 11.57 -2.98
CA GLU A 12 -12.86 11.59 -3.32
C GLU A 12 -13.45 10.17 -3.36
N ILE A 13 -12.73 9.22 -3.98
CA ILE A 13 -13.13 7.81 -3.99
C ILE A 13 -13.17 7.25 -2.55
N ALA A 14 -12.11 7.45 -1.76
CA ALA A 14 -12.06 6.96 -0.38
C ALA A 14 -13.21 7.49 0.48
N GLN A 15 -13.63 8.75 0.29
CA GLN A 15 -14.75 9.33 1.02
C GLN A 15 -16.08 8.61 0.74
N ILE A 16 -16.30 8.08 -0.46
CA ILE A 16 -17.51 7.31 -0.79
C ILE A 16 -17.62 6.08 0.14
N TYR A 17 -16.50 5.40 0.36
CA TYR A 17 -16.46 4.16 1.15
C TYR A 17 -16.34 4.40 2.66
N THR A 18 -15.77 5.52 3.08
CA THR A 18 -15.50 5.80 4.50
C THR A 18 -16.56 6.67 5.18
N LYS A 19 -17.45 7.31 4.41
CA LYS A 19 -18.49 8.22 4.96
C LYS A 19 -19.39 7.59 6.02
N GLN A 20 -19.61 6.27 5.92
CA GLN A 20 -20.49 5.52 6.82
C GLN A 20 -19.81 5.10 8.13
N PHE A 21 -18.49 5.18 8.22
CA PHE A 21 -17.76 4.80 9.42
C PHE A 21 -17.62 5.97 10.38
N THR A 22 -17.89 5.71 11.66
CA THR A 22 -17.87 6.70 12.75
C THR A 22 -16.60 6.65 13.57
N SER A 23 -15.87 5.51 13.55
CA SER A 23 -14.61 5.28 14.27
C SER A 23 -13.43 5.13 13.32
N PHE A 24 -12.31 5.71 13.72
CA PHE A 24 -11.04 5.65 12.99
C PHE A 24 -9.89 5.38 13.96
N PRO A 25 -8.88 4.57 13.58
CA PRO A 25 -8.70 3.92 12.26
C PRO A 25 -9.85 2.98 11.90
N CYS A 26 -10.18 2.92 10.62
CA CYS A 26 -11.28 2.07 10.13
C CYS A 26 -10.94 0.58 10.31
N ASN A 27 -11.97 -0.23 10.59
CA ASN A 27 -11.83 -1.68 10.63
C ASN A 27 -11.98 -2.27 9.21
N PRO A 28 -10.96 -2.99 8.66
CA PRO A 28 -11.03 -3.54 7.31
C PRO A 28 -12.19 -4.52 7.11
N PHE A 29 -12.56 -5.28 8.12
CA PHE A 29 -13.64 -6.27 8.02
C PHE A 29 -15.02 -5.63 7.82
N LEU A 30 -15.24 -4.42 8.35
CA LEU A 30 -16.47 -3.67 8.09
C LEU A 30 -16.55 -3.27 6.61
N LEU A 31 -15.43 -2.88 6.01
CA LEU A 31 -15.37 -2.53 4.60
C LEU A 31 -15.50 -3.76 3.71
N CYS A 32 -14.84 -4.87 4.04
CA CYS A 32 -15.03 -6.14 3.34
C CYS A 32 -16.51 -6.58 3.34
N THR A 33 -17.18 -6.49 4.50
CA THR A 33 -18.61 -6.82 4.62
C THR A 33 -19.47 -5.91 3.74
N HIS A 34 -19.19 -4.60 3.74
CA HIS A 34 -19.91 -3.64 2.89
C HIS A 34 -19.73 -3.92 1.40
N LEU A 35 -18.52 -4.31 1.00
CA LEU A 35 -18.18 -4.65 -0.39
C LEU A 35 -18.57 -6.09 -0.77
N GLN A 36 -19.08 -6.88 0.17
CA GLN A 36 -19.39 -8.30 0.00
C GLN A 36 -18.17 -9.13 -0.44
N ILE A 37 -16.99 -8.77 0.05
CA ILE A 37 -15.73 -9.50 -0.19
C ILE A 37 -15.50 -10.42 1.01
N PRO A 38 -15.56 -11.75 0.87
CA PRO A 38 -15.13 -12.69 1.90
C PRO A 38 -13.66 -12.49 2.25
N PHE A 39 -13.32 -12.78 3.51
CA PHE A 39 -11.94 -12.76 3.97
C PHE A 39 -11.64 -14.03 4.76
N LYS A 40 -10.41 -14.52 4.65
CA LYS A 40 -9.94 -15.77 5.26
C LYS A 40 -8.53 -15.60 5.80
N VAL A 41 -8.24 -16.25 6.92
CA VAL A 41 -6.91 -16.24 7.52
C VAL A 41 -5.95 -17.21 6.81
N LYS A 42 -4.66 -17.09 7.09
CA LYS A 42 -3.58 -17.88 6.49
C LYS A 42 -3.79 -19.39 6.56
N SER A 43 -4.27 -19.92 7.69
CA SER A 43 -4.55 -21.37 7.83
C SER A 43 -5.60 -21.84 6.82
N GLN A 44 -6.67 -21.07 6.65
CA GLN A 44 -7.71 -21.35 5.67
C GLN A 44 -7.20 -21.22 4.22
N ALA A 45 -6.28 -20.26 3.97
CA ALA A 45 -5.64 -20.13 2.67
C ALA A 45 -4.85 -21.40 2.30
N VAL A 46 -4.07 -21.95 3.25
CA VAL A 46 -3.32 -23.20 3.02
C VAL A 46 -4.24 -24.37 2.71
N GLU A 47 -5.39 -24.45 3.38
CA GLU A 47 -6.41 -25.48 3.09
C GLU A 47 -7.00 -25.31 1.70
N ASP A 48 -7.43 -24.11 1.34
CA ASP A 48 -8.05 -23.79 0.04
C ASP A 48 -7.08 -24.01 -1.13
N PHE A 49 -5.78 -23.80 -0.92
CA PHE A 49 -4.73 -24.01 -1.93
C PHE A 49 -4.03 -25.38 -1.83
N ALA A 50 -4.71 -26.38 -1.30
CA ALA A 50 -4.24 -27.77 -1.22
C ALA A 50 -2.85 -27.95 -0.58
N GLY A 51 -2.59 -27.21 0.50
CA GLY A 51 -1.33 -27.24 1.24
C GLY A 51 -0.28 -26.22 0.77
N ALA A 52 -0.49 -25.55 -0.36
CA ALA A 52 0.38 -24.44 -0.76
C ALA A 52 0.06 -23.19 0.09
N ASN A 53 1.10 -22.42 0.46
CA ASN A 53 0.88 -21.16 1.16
C ASN A 53 0.98 -19.97 0.18
N PRO A 54 -0.13 -19.37 -0.23
CA PRO A 54 -0.10 -18.24 -1.15
C PRO A 54 0.45 -16.94 -0.51
N LEU A 55 0.58 -16.91 0.83
CA LEU A 55 1.05 -15.75 1.60
C LEU A 55 2.54 -15.83 1.98
N ILE A 56 3.37 -16.57 1.21
CA ILE A 56 4.81 -16.67 1.49
C ILE A 56 5.52 -15.32 1.33
N SER A 57 5.17 -14.57 0.29
CA SER A 57 5.86 -13.33 -0.09
C SER A 57 5.08 -12.06 0.21
N THR A 58 3.83 -12.18 0.62
CA THR A 58 2.96 -11.03 0.91
C THR A 58 2.07 -11.31 2.11
N PRO A 59 1.80 -10.30 2.97
CA PRO A 59 0.90 -10.45 4.11
C PRO A 59 -0.59 -10.56 3.76
N ALA A 60 -1.01 -10.17 2.57
CA ALA A 60 -2.36 -10.35 2.07
C ALA A 60 -2.38 -10.50 0.55
N ILE A 61 -3.43 -11.10 0.02
CA ILE A 61 -3.71 -11.20 -1.41
C ILE A 61 -5.21 -11.07 -1.68
N LEU A 62 -5.55 -10.40 -2.77
CA LEU A 62 -6.89 -10.41 -3.36
C LEU A 62 -6.97 -11.51 -4.41
N TYR A 63 -7.55 -12.64 -4.04
CA TYR A 63 -7.73 -13.76 -4.94
C TYR A 63 -9.03 -13.62 -5.74
N LYS A 64 -8.92 -13.77 -7.06
CA LYS A 64 -10.06 -13.77 -7.97
C LYS A 64 -10.40 -15.21 -8.34
N GLU A 65 -11.55 -15.70 -7.92
CA GLU A 65 -12.02 -17.02 -8.29
C GLU A 65 -12.44 -17.08 -9.78
N SER A 66 -12.08 -18.17 -10.43
CA SER A 66 -12.54 -18.45 -11.79
C SER A 66 -13.99 -18.94 -11.77
N GLY A 67 -14.89 -18.19 -12.38
CA GLY A 67 -16.32 -18.52 -12.46
C GLY A 67 -17.04 -17.70 -13.51
N LYS A 68 -18.34 -18.01 -13.74
CA LYS A 68 -19.20 -17.23 -14.65
C LYS A 68 -19.37 -15.77 -14.16
N VAL A 69 -19.41 -15.59 -12.85
CA VAL A 69 -19.37 -14.28 -12.20
C VAL A 69 -18.10 -14.24 -11.37
N PRO A 70 -17.19 -13.29 -11.60
CA PRO A 70 -15.98 -13.18 -10.79
C PRO A 70 -16.35 -12.93 -9.32
N SER A 71 -15.89 -13.80 -8.44
CA SER A 71 -15.90 -13.55 -7.00
C SER A 71 -14.47 -13.26 -6.52
N TYR A 72 -14.36 -12.52 -5.42
CA TYR A 72 -13.09 -12.13 -4.84
C TYR A 72 -13.04 -12.56 -3.39
N ILE A 73 -11.89 -13.04 -2.94
CA ILE A 73 -11.63 -13.41 -1.56
C ILE A 73 -10.32 -12.73 -1.15
N ILE A 74 -10.28 -12.11 0.03
CA ILE A 74 -9.04 -11.61 0.61
C ILE A 74 -8.51 -12.66 1.60
N TYR A 75 -7.33 -13.20 1.32
CA TYR A 75 -6.56 -14.00 2.27
C TYR A 75 -5.52 -13.11 2.95
N PHE A 76 -5.30 -13.29 4.25
CA PHE A 76 -4.34 -12.50 4.99
C PHE A 76 -3.63 -13.30 6.10
N ASP A 77 -2.41 -12.87 6.44
CA ASP A 77 -1.63 -13.42 7.55
C ASP A 77 -1.85 -12.55 8.79
N GLU A 78 -2.69 -13.02 9.71
CA GLU A 78 -3.03 -12.34 10.95
C GLU A 78 -1.85 -12.20 11.92
N THR A 79 -0.75 -12.92 11.69
CA THR A 79 0.48 -12.84 12.48
C THR A 79 1.44 -11.78 11.94
N SER A 80 1.20 -11.28 10.73
CA SER A 80 2.02 -10.24 10.13
C SER A 80 1.80 -8.90 10.83
N MET A 81 2.89 -8.17 11.09
CA MET A 81 2.78 -6.77 11.50
C MET A 81 2.07 -5.98 10.40
N TYR A 82 1.16 -5.08 10.78
CA TYR A 82 0.39 -4.27 9.85
C TYR A 82 -0.58 -5.05 8.92
N TRP A 83 -1.00 -6.27 9.28
CA TRP A 83 -1.93 -7.07 8.49
C TRP A 83 -3.20 -6.29 8.09
N ARG A 84 -3.69 -5.38 8.95
CA ARG A 84 -4.83 -4.51 8.64
C ARG A 84 -4.57 -3.60 7.45
N PHE A 85 -3.37 -3.00 7.38
CA PHE A 85 -2.96 -2.17 6.26
C PHE A 85 -2.98 -2.98 4.95
N TYR A 86 -2.44 -4.19 4.98
CA TYR A 86 -2.40 -5.03 3.78
C TYR A 86 -3.78 -5.48 3.31
N ILE A 87 -4.75 -5.72 4.20
CA ILE A 87 -6.14 -5.95 3.79
C ILE A 87 -6.71 -4.71 3.08
N PHE A 88 -6.47 -3.50 3.59
CA PHE A 88 -6.91 -2.28 2.92
C PHE A 88 -6.21 -2.05 1.59
N HIS A 89 -4.97 -2.48 1.44
CA HIS A 89 -4.24 -2.46 0.18
C HIS A 89 -4.93 -3.34 -0.87
N GLU A 90 -5.32 -4.56 -0.50
CA GLU A 90 -6.07 -5.46 -1.39
C GLU A 90 -7.48 -4.91 -1.72
N ILE A 91 -8.16 -4.33 -0.74
CA ILE A 91 -9.43 -3.63 -0.97
C ILE A 91 -9.23 -2.46 -1.95
N ALA A 92 -8.12 -1.74 -1.85
CA ALA A 92 -7.80 -0.64 -2.77
C ALA A 92 -7.64 -1.12 -4.21
N HIS A 93 -6.94 -2.22 -4.46
CA HIS A 93 -6.87 -2.85 -5.78
C HIS A 93 -8.26 -3.16 -6.33
N TYR A 94 -9.13 -3.75 -5.50
CA TYR A 94 -10.51 -4.04 -5.89
C TYR A 94 -11.31 -2.78 -6.24
N ILE A 95 -11.30 -1.75 -5.37
CA ILE A 95 -12.05 -0.50 -5.58
C ILE A 95 -11.57 0.25 -6.82
N LEU A 96 -10.25 0.29 -7.05
CA LEU A 96 -9.62 1.00 -8.14
C LEU A 96 -9.66 0.24 -9.47
N GLY A 97 -10.06 -1.04 -9.43
CA GLY A 97 -10.14 -1.91 -10.61
C GLY A 97 -8.76 -2.20 -11.21
N HIS A 98 -7.73 -2.35 -10.38
CA HIS A 98 -6.39 -2.69 -10.81
C HIS A 98 -6.36 -4.09 -11.42
N THR A 99 -5.56 -4.26 -12.47
CA THR A 99 -5.48 -5.52 -13.22
C THR A 99 -4.05 -6.02 -13.42
N SER A 100 -3.07 -5.26 -12.94
CA SER A 100 -1.64 -5.58 -13.03
C SER A 100 -0.91 -5.18 -11.76
N ASP A 101 0.29 -5.76 -11.57
CA ASP A 101 1.20 -5.40 -10.46
C ASP A 101 2.17 -4.30 -10.90
N SER A 102 1.67 -3.30 -11.64
CA SER A 102 2.52 -2.19 -12.07
C SER A 102 2.87 -1.30 -10.88
N LEU A 103 4.07 -0.72 -10.87
CA LEU A 103 4.51 0.20 -9.81
C LEU A 103 3.49 1.32 -9.56
N GLN A 104 2.82 1.78 -10.61
CA GLN A 104 1.80 2.83 -10.51
C GLN A 104 0.57 2.33 -9.75
N GLU A 105 0.05 1.14 -10.08
CA GLU A 105 -1.13 0.57 -9.42
C GLU A 105 -0.83 0.25 -7.95
N GLU A 106 0.39 -0.22 -7.65
CA GLU A 106 0.86 -0.43 -6.28
C GLU A 106 0.93 0.87 -5.46
N GLN A 107 1.44 1.96 -6.05
CA GLN A 107 1.48 3.27 -5.38
C GLN A 107 0.07 3.83 -5.14
N GLU A 108 -0.83 3.68 -6.10
CA GLU A 108 -2.23 4.07 -5.93
C GLU A 108 -2.91 3.24 -4.83
N ALA A 109 -2.67 1.93 -4.79
CA ALA A 109 -3.23 1.03 -3.77
C ALA A 109 -2.71 1.36 -2.37
N ASN A 110 -1.41 1.61 -2.21
CA ASN A 110 -0.81 2.01 -0.94
C ASN A 110 -1.41 3.32 -0.42
N LEU A 111 -1.52 4.32 -1.27
CA LEU A 111 -2.09 5.62 -0.88
C LEU A 111 -3.58 5.52 -0.58
N MET A 112 -4.31 4.75 -1.38
CA MET A 112 -5.74 4.50 -1.16
C MET A 112 -5.98 3.74 0.15
N ALA A 113 -5.14 2.75 0.48
CA ALA A 113 -5.19 2.05 1.77
C ALA A 113 -5.05 3.03 2.95
N CYS A 114 -4.08 3.93 2.90
CA CYS A 114 -3.92 4.98 3.92
C CYS A 114 -5.17 5.86 4.05
N LEU A 115 -5.77 6.26 2.93
CA LEU A 115 -6.98 7.08 2.90
C LEU A 115 -8.22 6.36 3.43
N LEU A 116 -8.32 5.04 3.23
CA LEU A 116 -9.40 4.20 3.75
C LEU A 116 -9.27 3.99 5.26
N ILE A 117 -8.05 3.77 5.77
CA ILE A 117 -7.77 3.57 7.20
C ILE A 117 -8.01 4.85 7.98
N ALA A 118 -7.43 5.96 7.51
CA ALA A 118 -7.33 7.22 8.24
C ALA A 118 -7.58 8.42 7.29
N PRO A 119 -8.85 8.65 6.87
CA PRO A 119 -9.19 9.73 5.95
C PRO A 119 -8.75 11.10 6.49
N LYS A 120 -8.24 11.96 5.63
CA LYS A 120 -7.71 13.28 5.97
C LYS A 120 -8.62 14.08 6.91
N ASN A 121 -9.91 14.08 6.65
CA ASN A 121 -10.92 14.83 7.41
C ASN A 121 -11.32 14.17 8.75
N LYS A 122 -10.74 13.02 9.07
CA LYS A 122 -10.98 12.26 10.31
C LYS A 122 -9.73 12.10 11.17
N LEU A 123 -8.61 12.65 10.71
CA LEU A 123 -7.36 12.58 11.46
C LEU A 123 -7.43 13.41 12.74
N PRO A 124 -6.96 12.88 13.88
CA PRO A 124 -6.85 13.63 15.11
C PRO A 124 -5.86 14.79 14.98
N THR A 125 -6.19 15.92 15.63
CA THR A 125 -5.36 17.13 15.58
C THR A 125 -4.05 17.01 16.35
N TYR A 126 -3.90 16.01 17.22
CA TYR A 126 -2.68 15.77 17.98
C TYR A 126 -1.54 15.12 17.16
N LEU A 127 -1.83 14.57 15.99
CA LEU A 127 -0.81 13.99 15.10
C LEU A 127 0.10 15.10 14.57
N LYS A 128 1.41 14.97 14.78
CA LYS A 128 2.40 16.01 14.45
C LYS A 128 3.32 15.62 13.29
N ASN A 129 3.41 14.33 13.01
CA ASN A 129 4.35 13.79 12.03
C ASN A 129 3.89 12.39 11.51
N ALA A 130 4.61 11.87 10.53
CA ALA A 130 4.32 10.57 9.94
C ALA A 130 4.45 9.41 10.95
N LYS A 131 5.32 9.52 11.94
CA LYS A 131 5.48 8.48 12.97
C LYS A 131 4.24 8.40 13.86
N ASP A 132 3.68 9.55 14.25
CA ASP A 132 2.43 9.58 15.01
C ASP A 132 1.29 8.96 14.19
N LEU A 133 1.24 9.26 12.88
CA LEU A 133 0.26 8.68 11.97
C LEU A 133 0.44 7.17 11.82
N SER A 134 1.67 6.69 11.67
CA SER A 134 2.00 5.26 11.58
C SER A 134 1.51 4.50 12.81
N VAL A 135 1.77 5.02 14.00
CA VAL A 135 1.32 4.42 15.26
C VAL A 135 -0.21 4.48 15.41
N PHE A 136 -0.81 5.63 15.13
CA PHE A 136 -2.26 5.82 15.24
C PHE A 136 -3.04 4.90 14.32
N ALA A 137 -2.62 4.77 13.08
CA ALA A 137 -3.35 4.07 12.02
C ALA A 137 -2.84 2.64 11.77
N GLU A 138 -1.80 2.18 12.49
CA GLU A 138 -1.13 0.90 12.26
C GLU A 138 -0.70 0.73 10.78
N ILE A 139 -0.11 1.79 10.22
CA ILE A 139 0.38 1.83 8.84
C ILE A 139 1.91 1.70 8.87
N PRO A 140 2.55 0.91 7.98
CA PRO A 140 4.01 0.89 7.87
C PRO A 140 4.57 2.29 7.67
N ILE A 141 5.68 2.61 8.35
CA ILE A 141 6.22 3.99 8.41
C ILE A 141 6.48 4.59 7.03
N ALA A 142 6.96 3.80 6.07
CA ALA A 142 7.23 4.29 4.72
C ALA A 142 5.96 4.83 4.03
N TYR A 143 4.84 4.14 4.14
CA TYR A 143 3.56 4.59 3.58
C TYR A 143 2.92 5.73 4.39
N ALA A 144 3.14 5.74 5.70
CA ALA A 144 2.72 6.86 6.55
C ALA A 144 3.46 8.15 6.20
N GLU A 145 4.78 8.09 5.88
CA GLU A 145 5.57 9.22 5.42
C GLU A 145 5.08 9.76 4.07
N GLU A 146 4.82 8.87 3.11
CA GLU A 146 4.27 9.27 1.83
C GLU A 146 2.91 9.94 1.99
N TYR A 147 2.00 9.32 2.73
CA TYR A 147 0.67 9.87 2.99
C TYR A 147 0.73 11.20 3.75
N TRP A 148 1.59 11.32 4.77
CA TRP A 148 1.82 12.57 5.51
C TRP A 148 2.27 13.71 4.60
N ASN A 149 3.15 13.42 3.65
CA ASN A 149 3.61 14.40 2.66
C ASN A 149 2.46 14.87 1.75
N TYR A 150 1.58 13.98 1.32
CA TYR A 150 0.37 14.37 0.57
C TYR A 150 -0.59 15.22 1.39
N LEU A 151 -0.79 14.89 2.67
CA LEU A 151 -1.68 15.64 3.57
C LEU A 151 -1.25 17.09 3.74
N HIS A 152 0.05 17.35 3.74
CA HIS A 152 0.64 18.66 4.03
C HIS A 152 1.17 19.36 2.78
N ASN A 153 0.78 18.91 1.57
CA ASN A 153 1.28 19.43 0.29
C ASN A 153 2.83 19.50 0.22
N LYS A 154 3.51 18.71 1.03
CA LYS A 154 4.96 18.53 0.93
C LYS A 154 5.24 17.57 -0.21
N LEU A 155 4.84 17.92 -1.44
CA LEU A 155 5.22 17.19 -2.63
C LEU A 155 6.75 17.14 -2.65
N ILE A 156 7.31 16.00 -2.34
CA ILE A 156 8.68 15.69 -2.75
C ILE A 156 8.62 15.76 -4.26
N LYS A 157 9.15 16.87 -4.81
CA LYS A 157 9.15 17.05 -6.27
C LYS A 157 9.82 15.80 -6.85
N PRO A 158 9.19 15.09 -7.80
CA PRO A 158 9.78 13.85 -8.36
C PRO A 158 11.21 14.06 -8.89
N LYS A 159 11.57 15.30 -9.23
CA LYS A 159 12.96 15.71 -9.51
C LYS A 159 13.96 15.44 -8.39
N MET A 160 13.54 15.43 -7.11
CA MET A 160 14.50 15.24 -6.01
C MET A 160 14.84 13.76 -5.82
N ILE A 161 13.86 12.87 -5.96
CA ILE A 161 14.10 11.42 -5.92
C ILE A 161 14.94 10.99 -7.13
N PHE A 162 14.62 11.50 -8.33
CA PHE A 162 15.38 11.24 -9.54
C PHE A 162 16.83 11.74 -9.43
N ASN A 163 17.06 12.93 -8.86
CA ASN A 163 18.41 13.45 -8.62
C ASN A 163 19.18 12.65 -7.57
N ILE A 164 18.53 12.18 -6.50
CA ILE A 164 19.15 11.30 -5.49
C ILE A 164 19.53 9.97 -6.14
N MET A 165 18.64 9.35 -6.91
CA MET A 165 18.94 8.10 -7.63
C MET A 165 20.09 8.25 -8.62
N ILE A 166 20.11 9.33 -9.41
CA ILE A 166 21.21 9.63 -10.34
C ILE A 166 22.51 9.83 -9.55
N SER A 167 22.49 10.57 -8.45
CA SER A 167 23.69 10.80 -7.63
C SER A 167 24.24 9.50 -7.03
N VAL A 168 23.37 8.59 -6.58
CA VAL A 168 23.76 7.28 -6.08
C VAL A 168 24.36 6.42 -7.21
N CYS A 169 23.73 6.39 -8.39
CA CYS A 169 24.24 5.64 -9.54
C CYS A 169 25.59 6.19 -10.02
N ILE A 170 25.78 7.51 -10.04
CA ILE A 170 27.07 8.12 -10.42
C ILE A 170 28.15 7.76 -9.38
N LEU A 171 27.81 7.79 -8.09
CA LEU A 171 28.75 7.45 -7.02
C LEU A 171 29.20 5.99 -7.09
N THR A 172 28.30 5.05 -7.40
CA THR A 172 28.64 3.64 -7.58
C THR A 172 29.57 3.44 -8.77
N VAL A 173 29.29 4.07 -9.91
CA VAL A 173 30.15 3.99 -11.12
C VAL A 173 31.54 4.58 -10.84
N ILE A 174 31.65 5.69 -10.13
CA ILE A 174 32.95 6.28 -9.75
C ILE A 174 33.71 5.35 -8.82
N LEU A 175 33.07 4.73 -7.84
CA LEU A 175 33.73 3.75 -6.95
C LEU A 175 34.24 2.53 -7.70
N ASP A 176 33.49 2.02 -8.68
CA ASP A 176 33.90 0.91 -9.52
C ASP A 176 35.13 1.25 -10.38
N ILE A 177 35.15 2.47 -10.99
CA ILE A 177 36.30 2.94 -11.78
C ILE A 177 37.55 3.10 -10.90
N VAL A 178 37.42 3.68 -9.72
CA VAL A 178 38.55 3.86 -8.79
C VAL A 178 39.06 2.52 -8.32
N SER A 179 38.19 1.57 -8.01
CA SER A 179 38.60 0.21 -7.62
C SER A 179 39.34 -0.51 -8.75
N PHE A 180 38.88 -0.36 -9.99
CA PHE A 180 39.50 -0.96 -11.16
C PHE A 180 40.89 -0.37 -11.47
N THR A 181 41.02 0.96 -11.33
CA THR A 181 42.35 1.64 -11.54
C THR A 181 43.35 1.27 -10.47
N LEU A 182 42.96 1.05 -9.23
CA LEU A 182 43.83 0.58 -8.16
C LEU A 182 44.30 -0.85 -8.36
N ILE A 183 43.49 -1.72 -8.96
CA ILE A 183 43.86 -3.09 -9.29
C ILE A 183 44.90 -3.13 -10.45
N LEU A 184 44.80 -2.22 -11.42
CA LEU A 184 45.73 -2.17 -12.56
C LEU A 184 47.05 -1.46 -12.25
N SER A 185 47.18 -0.78 -11.12
CA SER A 185 48.37 -0.04 -10.69
C SER A 185 49.28 -0.83 -9.73
N ASN A 186 48.87 -2.05 -9.33
CA ASN A 186 49.67 -3.02 -8.58
C ASN A 186 50.07 -4.20 -9.46
#